data_64f2ac56aaa5ffb1b3c4c14b959db72a
#
_entry.id   64f2ac56aaa5ffb1b3c4c14b959db72a
#
_cell.length_a   1.000
_cell.length_b   1.000
_cell.length_c   1.000
_cell.angle_alpha   90.00
_cell.angle_beta   90.00
_cell.angle_gamma   90.00
#
_symmetry.space_group_name_H-M   'P 1'
#
loop_
_entity.id
_entity.type
_entity.pdbx_description
1 polymer ?
#
loop_
_entity_poly.entity_id
_entity_poly.type
_entity_poly.pdbx_seq_one_letter_code
_entity_poly.pdbx_strand_id
1 'polypeptide(L)'
;MDAKNIQFLVEKAKSDILREVNERLPRKVGLTAVNHFRQNFRDASFRDGGIRPWQRTRRQDSKSPDAKYTPLTSRRDHLMRSIEFQAQPGQVVISDPVPYAAIHNDGGDISMHPSVTSKLRKYAWHMVYFLAASQGKLPKTLSPEAAKWKAPALTKKSILSVHAHIPQRQFTGDSKELTQKSL
;
A
#
# COMPACT_ATOMS: atom_id res chain seq x y z
N MET A 1 20.08 52.40 -21.71
CA MET A 1 19.23 51.72 -20.71
C MET A 1 19.40 52.45 -19.40
N ASP A 2 18.29 52.86 -18.81
CA ASP A 2 18.35 53.65 -17.60
C ASP A 2 18.60 52.71 -16.40
N ALA A 3 19.46 53.09 -15.46
CA ALA A 3 19.81 52.27 -14.29
C ALA A 3 18.58 51.78 -13.50
N LYS A 4 17.53 52.59 -13.46
CA LYS A 4 16.23 52.22 -12.85
C LYS A 4 15.55 51.05 -13.55
N ASN A 5 15.64 50.98 -14.88
CA ASN A 5 15.08 49.87 -15.66
C ASN A 5 15.84 48.55 -15.41
N ILE A 6 17.15 48.60 -15.25
CA ILE A 6 17.98 47.44 -14.93
C ILE A 6 17.63 46.90 -13.55
N GLN A 7 17.52 47.80 -12.56
CA GLN A 7 17.18 47.44 -11.20
C GLN A 7 15.79 46.80 -11.10
N PHE A 8 14.79 47.35 -11.80
CA PHE A 8 13.45 46.78 -11.91
C PHE A 8 13.47 45.37 -12.54
N LEU A 9 14.24 45.17 -13.61
CA LEU A 9 14.35 43.88 -14.27
C LEU A 9 15.01 42.82 -13.35
N VAL A 10 16.03 43.21 -12.59
CA VAL A 10 16.70 42.34 -11.64
C VAL A 10 15.76 41.91 -10.49
N GLU A 11 15.04 42.88 -9.91
CA GLU A 11 14.09 42.56 -8.84
C GLU A 11 12.92 41.69 -9.36
N LYS A 12 12.44 41.94 -10.55
CA LYS A 12 11.43 41.10 -11.19
C LYS A 12 11.95 39.69 -11.43
N ALA A 13 13.14 39.52 -12.00
CA ALA A 13 13.75 38.22 -12.21
C ALA A 13 13.95 37.46 -10.91
N LYS A 14 14.42 38.12 -9.85
CA LYS A 14 14.55 37.56 -8.53
C LYS A 14 13.21 37.08 -7.96
N SER A 15 12.16 37.88 -8.05
CA SER A 15 10.81 37.54 -7.63
C SER A 15 10.27 36.32 -8.39
N ASP A 16 10.44 36.28 -9.71
CA ASP A 16 10.01 35.19 -10.56
C ASP A 16 10.74 33.87 -10.22
N ILE A 17 12.06 33.95 -10.00
CA ILE A 17 12.85 32.77 -9.55
C ILE A 17 12.40 32.28 -8.19
N LEU A 18 12.22 33.17 -7.22
CA LEU A 18 11.76 32.79 -5.88
C LEU A 18 10.38 32.14 -5.90
N ARG A 19 9.48 32.67 -6.75
CA ARG A 19 8.16 32.08 -6.94
C ARG A 19 8.23 30.70 -7.58
N GLU A 20 9.08 30.51 -8.58
CA GLU A 20 9.28 29.22 -9.23
C GLU A 20 9.80 28.17 -8.23
N VAL A 21 10.86 28.51 -7.48
CA VAL A 21 11.53 27.60 -6.53
C VAL A 21 10.65 27.29 -5.31
N ASN A 22 9.93 28.27 -4.78
CA ASN A 22 9.20 28.09 -3.52
C ASN A 22 7.75 27.62 -3.71
N GLU A 23 7.14 27.87 -4.87
CA GLU A 23 5.73 27.53 -5.07
C GLU A 23 5.50 26.51 -6.20
N ARG A 24 6.03 26.78 -7.40
CA ARG A 24 5.70 25.99 -8.58
C ARG A 24 6.45 24.66 -8.64
N LEU A 25 7.76 24.73 -8.41
CA LEU A 25 8.61 23.53 -8.46
C LEU A 25 8.20 22.49 -7.40
N PRO A 26 7.97 22.83 -6.13
CA PRO A 26 7.51 21.86 -5.14
C PRO A 26 6.18 21.19 -5.52
N ARG A 27 5.23 21.93 -6.05
CA ARG A 27 3.95 21.35 -6.51
C ARG A 27 4.15 20.37 -7.67
N LYS A 28 4.98 20.75 -8.65
CA LYS A 28 5.29 19.90 -9.80
C LYS A 28 5.98 18.60 -9.36
N VAL A 29 6.98 18.70 -8.50
CA VAL A 29 7.70 17.56 -7.94
C VAL A 29 6.75 16.67 -7.14
N GLY A 30 5.91 17.24 -6.27
CA GLY A 30 4.94 16.51 -5.49
C GLY A 30 3.95 15.72 -6.33
N LEU A 31 3.41 16.33 -7.37
CA LEU A 31 2.50 15.67 -8.31
C LEU A 31 3.20 14.52 -9.06
N THR A 32 4.45 14.76 -9.50
CA THR A 32 5.27 13.74 -10.18
C THR A 32 5.52 12.55 -9.26
N ALA A 33 5.88 12.80 -7.99
CA ALA A 33 6.14 11.76 -7.00
C ALA A 33 4.89 10.93 -6.68
N VAL A 34 3.75 11.57 -6.42
CA VAL A 34 2.48 10.86 -6.16
C VAL A 34 2.07 10.01 -7.36
N ASN A 35 2.21 10.52 -8.58
CA ASN A 35 1.91 9.75 -9.79
C ASN A 35 2.86 8.56 -9.97
N HIS A 36 4.15 8.74 -9.68
CA HIS A 36 5.14 7.66 -9.71
C HIS A 36 4.80 6.55 -8.71
N PHE A 37 4.47 6.90 -7.46
CA PHE A 37 4.10 5.93 -6.44
C PHE A 37 2.78 5.22 -6.75
N ARG A 38 1.78 5.92 -7.27
CA ARG A 38 0.54 5.30 -7.74
C ARG A 38 0.76 4.34 -8.92
N GLN A 39 1.76 4.62 -9.75
CA GLN A 39 2.12 3.71 -10.84
C GLN A 39 2.68 2.38 -10.31
N ASN A 40 3.42 2.38 -9.17
CA ASN A 40 3.90 1.16 -8.53
C ASN A 40 2.76 0.18 -8.18
N PHE A 41 1.59 0.70 -7.76
CA PHE A 41 0.39 -0.13 -7.51
C PHE A 41 -0.17 -0.76 -8.79
N ARG A 42 -0.21 -0.01 -9.87
CA ARG A 42 -0.71 -0.51 -11.17
C ARG A 42 0.18 -1.62 -11.71
N ASP A 43 1.49 -1.44 -11.55
CA ASP A 43 2.50 -2.39 -12.02
C ASP A 43 2.75 -3.53 -11.01
N ALA A 44 2.14 -3.48 -9.83
CA ALA A 44 2.39 -4.41 -8.71
C ALA A 44 3.89 -4.59 -8.42
N SER A 45 4.63 -3.49 -8.43
CA SER A 45 6.11 -3.48 -8.34
C SER A 45 6.60 -2.17 -7.76
N PHE A 46 7.86 -2.13 -7.34
CA PHE A 46 8.59 -0.91 -7.04
C PHE A 46 9.60 -0.61 -8.14
N ARG A 47 9.65 0.63 -8.60
CA ARG A 47 10.56 1.10 -9.66
C ARG A 47 11.69 1.91 -9.05
N ASP A 48 12.91 1.38 -9.16
CA ASP A 48 14.14 2.04 -8.70
C ASP A 48 15.31 1.69 -9.63
N GLY A 49 15.33 2.29 -10.82
CA GLY A 49 16.29 1.96 -11.88
C GLY A 49 16.12 0.55 -12.44
N GLY A 50 15.03 -0.12 -12.10
CA GLY A 50 14.60 -1.44 -12.51
C GLY A 50 13.25 -1.77 -11.87
N ILE A 51 12.66 -2.88 -12.28
CA ILE A 51 11.34 -3.33 -11.76
C ILE A 51 11.57 -4.40 -10.69
N ARG A 52 11.10 -4.14 -9.47
CA ARG A 52 11.07 -5.11 -8.37
C ARG A 52 9.61 -5.55 -8.16
N PRO A 53 9.17 -6.70 -8.71
CA PRO A 53 7.78 -7.14 -8.61
C PRO A 53 7.43 -7.54 -7.18
N TRP A 54 6.19 -7.23 -6.76
CA TRP A 54 5.70 -7.62 -5.45
C TRP A 54 5.31 -9.09 -5.44
N GLN A 55 5.56 -9.73 -4.30
CA GLN A 55 5.10 -11.10 -4.07
C GLN A 55 3.58 -11.19 -4.21
N ARG A 56 3.12 -12.18 -4.97
CA ARG A 56 1.69 -12.48 -5.15
C ARG A 56 1.01 -12.76 -3.82
N THR A 57 -0.26 -12.49 -3.75
CA THR A 57 -1.10 -12.77 -2.58
C THR A 57 -1.88 -14.06 -2.78
N ARG A 58 -2.17 -14.78 -1.69
CA ARG A 58 -3.05 -15.98 -1.72
C ARG A 58 -4.43 -15.69 -2.33
N ARG A 59 -4.89 -14.45 -2.24
CA ARG A 59 -6.13 -14.02 -2.88
C ARG A 59 -6.09 -14.20 -4.39
N GLN A 60 -4.97 -13.89 -5.03
CA GLN A 60 -4.81 -14.01 -6.49
C GLN A 60 -4.78 -15.47 -6.97
N ASP A 61 -4.46 -16.40 -6.07
CA ASP A 61 -4.46 -17.84 -6.36
C ASP A 61 -5.81 -18.50 -6.01
N SER A 62 -6.78 -17.72 -5.52
CA SER A 62 -8.10 -18.19 -5.16
C SER A 62 -9.09 -18.07 -6.32
N LYS A 63 -10.25 -18.75 -6.21
CA LYS A 63 -11.38 -18.59 -7.13
C LYS A 63 -12.30 -17.41 -6.73
N SER A 64 -11.86 -16.54 -5.84
CA SER A 64 -12.64 -15.38 -5.41
C SER A 64 -12.77 -14.35 -6.54
N PRO A 65 -13.90 -13.62 -6.62
CA PRO A 65 -14.05 -12.48 -7.54
C PRO A 65 -12.96 -11.41 -7.37
N ASP A 66 -12.34 -11.35 -6.19
CA ASP A 66 -11.25 -10.41 -5.88
C ASP A 66 -9.86 -10.91 -6.30
N ALA A 67 -9.75 -12.14 -6.86
CA ALA A 67 -8.49 -12.70 -7.35
C ALA A 67 -7.86 -11.86 -8.48
N LYS A 68 -8.67 -11.09 -9.20
CA LYS A 68 -8.25 -10.18 -10.28
C LYS A 68 -7.41 -8.99 -9.81
N TYR A 69 -7.50 -8.61 -8.53
CA TYR A 69 -6.75 -7.47 -8.03
C TYR A 69 -5.31 -7.85 -7.70
N THR A 70 -4.39 -6.98 -8.08
CA THR A 70 -2.96 -7.10 -7.74
C THR A 70 -2.71 -6.90 -6.23
N PRO A 71 -1.53 -7.23 -5.72
CA PRO A 71 -1.20 -6.91 -4.33
C PRO A 71 -1.45 -5.44 -4.01
N LEU A 72 -1.95 -5.15 -2.81
CA LEU A 72 -2.28 -3.82 -2.30
C LEU A 72 -3.39 -3.07 -3.06
N THR A 73 -3.98 -3.66 -4.11
CA THR A 73 -5.12 -3.06 -4.82
C THR A 73 -6.44 -3.74 -4.47
N SER A 74 -7.54 -3.05 -4.70
CA SER A 74 -8.89 -3.50 -4.42
C SER A 74 -9.88 -2.72 -5.28
N ARG A 75 -11.16 -3.05 -5.19
CA ARG A 75 -12.21 -2.25 -5.87
C ARG A 75 -12.17 -0.75 -5.51
N ARG A 76 -11.73 -0.41 -4.30
CA ARG A 76 -11.69 0.98 -3.81
C ARG A 76 -10.31 1.62 -3.96
N ASP A 77 -9.25 0.84 -4.10
CA ASP A 77 -7.86 1.29 -4.17
C ASP A 77 -7.48 2.30 -3.07
N HIS A 78 -7.98 2.02 -1.84
CA HIS A 78 -7.89 2.97 -0.73
C HIS A 78 -6.45 3.39 -0.45
N LEU A 79 -5.51 2.45 -0.34
CA LEU A 79 -4.10 2.73 -0.05
C LEU A 79 -3.44 3.53 -1.20
N MET A 80 -3.70 3.18 -2.45
CA MET A 80 -3.15 3.92 -3.59
C MET A 80 -3.69 5.36 -3.67
N ARG A 81 -4.94 5.57 -3.27
CA ARG A 81 -5.60 6.89 -3.34
C ARG A 81 -5.23 7.79 -2.19
N SER A 82 -4.85 7.22 -1.03
CA SER A 82 -4.50 7.99 0.17
C SER A 82 -3.13 8.66 0.11
N ILE A 83 -2.28 8.28 -0.85
CA ILE A 83 -1.00 8.95 -1.06
C ILE A 83 -1.24 10.39 -1.48
N GLU A 84 -0.73 11.31 -0.70
CA GLU A 84 -0.87 12.75 -0.88
C GLU A 84 0.47 13.46 -0.72
N PHE A 85 0.53 14.73 -1.14
CA PHE A 85 1.70 15.56 -0.94
C PHE A 85 1.34 16.93 -0.40
N GLN A 86 2.25 17.51 0.35
CA GLN A 86 2.21 18.89 0.80
C GLN A 86 3.44 19.63 0.26
N ALA A 87 3.18 20.66 -0.54
CA ALA A 87 4.22 21.53 -1.04
C ALA A 87 4.51 22.64 -0.03
N GLN A 88 5.78 22.80 0.32
CA GLN A 88 6.29 23.84 1.19
C GLN A 88 7.41 24.59 0.44
N PRO A 89 7.81 25.80 0.86
CA PRO A 89 8.91 26.51 0.23
C PRO A 89 10.17 25.66 0.15
N GLY A 90 10.63 25.38 -1.07
CA GLY A 90 11.83 24.57 -1.31
C GLY A 90 11.76 23.09 -0.99
N GLN A 91 10.61 22.55 -0.56
CA GLN A 91 10.50 21.13 -0.22
C GLN A 91 9.10 20.55 -0.50
N VAL A 92 9.04 19.22 -0.58
CA VAL A 92 7.80 18.46 -0.71
C VAL A 92 7.76 17.36 0.34
N VAL A 93 6.66 17.26 1.06
CA VAL A 93 6.40 16.16 1.98
C VAL A 93 5.37 15.23 1.34
N ILE A 94 5.74 13.96 1.18
CA ILE A 94 4.81 12.92 0.72
C ILE A 94 4.36 12.14 1.96
N SER A 95 3.07 11.92 2.08
CA SER A 95 2.48 11.17 3.21
C SER A 95 1.43 10.18 2.74
N ASP A 96 1.24 9.16 3.55
CA ASP A 96 0.12 8.23 3.44
C ASP A 96 -0.47 8.04 4.85
N PRO A 97 -1.65 8.64 5.13
CA PRO A 97 -2.24 8.64 6.46
C PRO A 97 -2.87 7.30 6.87
N VAL A 98 -2.84 6.30 5.99
CA VAL A 98 -3.45 5.00 6.27
C VAL A 98 -2.61 4.21 7.29
N PRO A 99 -3.17 3.76 8.42
CA PRO A 99 -2.41 3.14 9.51
C PRO A 99 -1.61 1.89 9.13
N TYR A 100 -2.05 1.18 8.10
CA TYR A 100 -1.37 -0.03 7.61
C TYR A 100 -0.41 0.24 6.44
N ALA A 101 -0.21 1.51 6.04
CA ALA A 101 0.68 1.87 4.93
C ALA A 101 2.13 1.43 5.21
N ALA A 102 2.67 1.80 6.38
CA ALA A 102 4.04 1.50 6.77
C ALA A 102 4.34 0.00 6.75
N ILE A 103 3.48 -0.83 7.38
CA ILE A 103 3.72 -2.28 7.43
C ILE A 103 3.69 -2.95 6.06
N HIS A 104 2.94 -2.42 5.11
CA HIS A 104 2.95 -2.92 3.74
C HIS A 104 4.16 -2.42 2.96
N ASN A 105 4.58 -1.18 3.18
CA ASN A 105 5.75 -0.60 2.53
C ASN A 105 7.05 -1.29 2.97
N ASP A 106 7.20 -1.50 4.27
CA ASP A 106 8.45 -1.93 4.88
C ASP A 106 8.48 -3.44 5.18
N GLY A 107 7.29 -4.07 5.23
CA GLY A 107 7.14 -5.44 5.68
C GLY A 107 7.28 -5.56 7.20
N GLY A 108 7.16 -6.78 7.70
CA GLY A 108 7.39 -7.07 9.12
C GLY A 108 6.33 -7.97 9.74
N ASP A 109 6.42 -8.14 11.05
CA ASP A 109 5.55 -9.00 11.81
C ASP A 109 4.48 -8.19 12.55
N ILE A 110 3.25 -8.66 12.46
CA ILE A 110 2.12 -8.07 13.17
C ILE A 110 1.49 -9.07 14.13
N SER A 111 1.09 -8.54 15.28
CA SER A 111 0.28 -9.28 16.26
C SER A 111 -1.10 -8.65 16.32
N MET A 112 -2.12 -9.46 16.09
CA MET A 112 -3.51 -9.01 16.10
C MET A 112 -4.30 -9.82 17.11
N HIS A 113 -5.29 -9.19 17.70
CA HIS A 113 -6.17 -9.79 18.70
C HIS A 113 -7.65 -9.71 18.28
N PRO A 114 -8.05 -10.37 17.16
CA PRO A 114 -9.41 -10.30 16.67
C PRO A 114 -10.41 -10.97 17.63
N SER A 115 -11.58 -10.35 17.78
CA SER A 115 -12.68 -10.92 18.54
C SER A 115 -13.27 -12.13 17.84
N VAL A 116 -13.59 -13.18 18.61
CA VAL A 116 -14.24 -14.39 18.12
C VAL A 116 -15.74 -14.18 18.03
N THR A 117 -16.19 -13.69 16.90
CA THR A 117 -17.61 -13.48 16.63
C THR A 117 -18.30 -14.74 16.08
N SER A 118 -19.63 -14.81 16.16
CA SER A 118 -20.42 -15.89 15.52
C SER A 118 -20.15 -15.93 13.99
N LYS A 119 -19.92 -14.78 13.37
CA LYS A 119 -19.56 -14.70 11.95
C LYS A 119 -18.21 -15.34 11.66
N LEU A 120 -17.20 -15.10 12.51
CA LEU A 120 -15.89 -15.73 12.38
C LEU A 120 -15.99 -17.26 12.53
N ARG A 121 -16.77 -17.75 13.49
CA ARG A 121 -16.99 -19.21 13.69
C ARG A 121 -17.66 -19.85 12.48
N LYS A 122 -18.72 -19.21 11.93
CA LYS A 122 -19.39 -19.69 10.72
C LYS A 122 -18.44 -19.74 9.54
N TYR A 123 -17.62 -18.70 9.36
CA TYR A 123 -16.62 -18.66 8.32
C TYR A 123 -15.53 -19.73 8.51
N ALA A 124 -15.06 -19.93 9.73
CA ALA A 124 -14.07 -20.95 10.03
C ALA A 124 -14.61 -22.36 9.72
N TRP A 125 -15.85 -22.66 10.09
CA TRP A 125 -16.51 -23.93 9.71
C TRP A 125 -16.65 -24.07 8.19
N HIS A 126 -17.09 -23.01 7.50
CA HIS A 126 -17.14 -23.02 6.04
C HIS A 126 -15.76 -23.38 5.43
N MET A 127 -14.68 -22.81 5.94
CA MET A 127 -13.32 -23.12 5.45
C MET A 127 -12.91 -24.56 5.76
N VAL A 128 -13.30 -25.12 6.92
CA VAL A 128 -13.03 -26.53 7.22
C VAL A 128 -13.70 -27.45 6.21
N TYR A 129 -14.98 -27.25 5.92
CA TYR A 129 -15.71 -28.06 4.94
C TYR A 129 -15.21 -27.86 3.52
N PHE A 130 -14.92 -26.62 3.14
CA PHE A 130 -14.40 -26.28 1.83
C PHE A 130 -13.04 -26.94 1.55
N LEU A 131 -12.11 -26.86 2.50
CA LEU A 131 -10.77 -27.44 2.36
C LEU A 131 -10.77 -28.98 2.52
N ALA A 132 -11.74 -29.52 3.21
CA ALA A 132 -11.94 -30.96 3.30
C ALA A 132 -12.66 -31.53 2.06
N ALA A 133 -13.09 -30.69 1.13
CA ALA A 133 -13.93 -31.05 -0.04
C ALA A 133 -15.15 -31.88 0.35
N SER A 134 -15.74 -31.63 1.52
CA SER A 134 -16.80 -32.44 2.13
C SER A 134 -18.11 -31.68 2.20
N GLN A 135 -19.17 -32.31 1.68
CA GLN A 135 -20.55 -31.85 1.82
C GLN A 135 -21.24 -32.74 2.84
N GLY A 136 -21.14 -32.37 4.12
CA GLY A 136 -21.82 -33.13 5.20
C GLY A 136 -20.86 -33.59 6.29
N LYS A 137 -20.57 -34.91 6.35
CA LYS A 137 -19.65 -35.43 7.39
C LYS A 137 -18.19 -35.14 7.06
N LEU A 138 -17.47 -34.58 8.02
CA LEU A 138 -16.03 -34.38 7.89
C LEU A 138 -15.29 -35.71 7.83
N PRO A 139 -14.22 -35.80 7.00
CA PRO A 139 -13.37 -36.98 6.99
C PRO A 139 -12.69 -37.17 8.37
N LYS A 140 -12.36 -38.42 8.72
CA LYS A 140 -11.68 -38.74 9.99
C LYS A 140 -10.35 -37.99 10.12
N THR A 141 -9.63 -37.82 9.01
CA THR A 141 -8.36 -37.08 8.94
C THR A 141 -8.55 -35.86 8.09
N LEU A 142 -8.34 -34.67 8.68
CA LEU A 142 -8.38 -33.40 8.00
C LEU A 142 -7.00 -33.08 7.41
N SER A 143 -6.97 -32.39 6.26
CA SER A 143 -5.75 -31.81 5.77
C SER A 143 -5.16 -30.81 6.79
N PRO A 144 -3.84 -30.58 6.81
CA PRO A 144 -3.22 -29.62 7.73
C PRO A 144 -3.82 -28.21 7.63
N GLU A 145 -4.25 -27.81 6.43
CA GLU A 145 -4.91 -26.53 6.21
C GLU A 145 -6.33 -26.48 6.77
N ALA A 146 -7.13 -27.52 6.57
CA ALA A 146 -8.47 -27.62 7.15
C ALA A 146 -8.40 -27.69 8.69
N ALA A 147 -7.42 -28.39 9.24
CA ALA A 147 -7.21 -28.49 10.69
C ALA A 147 -6.92 -27.13 11.34
N LYS A 148 -6.17 -26.25 10.67
CA LYS A 148 -5.92 -24.87 11.15
C LYS A 148 -7.22 -24.08 11.36
N TRP A 149 -8.22 -24.27 10.50
CA TRP A 149 -9.51 -23.59 10.61
C TRP A 149 -10.45 -24.21 11.65
N LYS A 150 -10.23 -25.46 12.04
CA LYS A 150 -11.01 -26.13 13.10
C LYS A 150 -10.80 -25.47 14.47
N ALA A 151 -9.57 -25.04 14.77
CA ALA A 151 -9.25 -24.40 16.05
C ALA A 151 -10.07 -23.11 16.31
N PRO A 152 -10.11 -22.10 15.42
CA PRO A 152 -10.96 -20.92 15.62
C PRO A 152 -12.45 -21.22 15.55
N ALA A 153 -12.89 -22.28 14.86
CA ALA A 153 -14.28 -22.70 14.84
C ALA A 153 -14.77 -23.21 16.20
N LEU A 154 -13.94 -23.95 16.93
CA LEU A 154 -14.26 -24.59 18.19
C LEU A 154 -13.82 -23.82 19.44
N THR A 155 -13.01 -22.79 19.29
CA THR A 155 -12.46 -22.10 20.48
C THR A 155 -13.54 -21.51 21.36
N LYS A 156 -13.33 -21.62 22.68
CA LYS A 156 -14.16 -20.97 23.72
C LYS A 156 -13.66 -19.57 24.06
N LYS A 157 -12.49 -19.16 23.54
CA LYS A 157 -11.91 -17.83 23.77
C LYS A 157 -12.78 -16.77 23.09
N SER A 158 -12.86 -15.61 23.70
CA SER A 158 -13.51 -14.41 23.11
C SER A 158 -12.59 -13.65 22.15
N ILE A 159 -11.28 -13.84 22.30
CA ILE A 159 -10.24 -13.17 21.50
C ILE A 159 -9.22 -14.24 21.04
N LEU A 160 -8.76 -14.12 19.81
CA LEU A 160 -7.65 -14.90 19.27
C LEU A 160 -6.38 -14.07 19.27
N SER A 161 -5.22 -14.72 19.47
CA SER A 161 -3.92 -14.11 19.17
C SER A 161 -3.45 -14.64 17.82
N VAL A 162 -3.25 -13.74 16.88
CA VAL A 162 -2.80 -14.05 15.52
C VAL A 162 -1.50 -13.31 15.26
N HIS A 163 -0.45 -14.06 14.93
CA HIS A 163 0.82 -13.52 14.48
C HIS A 163 0.91 -13.76 12.97
N ALA A 164 1.24 -12.73 12.23
CA ALA A 164 1.36 -12.83 10.78
C ALA A 164 2.57 -12.03 10.31
N HIS A 165 3.34 -12.63 9.40
CA HIS A 165 4.39 -11.95 8.69
C HIS A 165 3.82 -11.31 7.42
N ILE A 166 3.99 -10.00 7.28
CA ILE A 166 3.61 -9.23 6.10
C ILE A 166 4.86 -9.04 5.24
N PRO A 167 4.90 -9.61 4.03
CA PRO A 167 6.02 -9.41 3.15
C PRO A 167 6.08 -7.96 2.69
N GLN A 168 7.30 -7.42 2.58
CA GLN A 168 7.53 -6.08 2.06
C GLN A 168 6.95 -5.95 0.66
N ARG A 169 6.20 -4.87 0.45
CA ARG A 169 5.71 -4.41 -0.85
C ARG A 169 5.90 -2.91 -0.92
N GLN A 170 7.15 -2.52 -1.07
CA GLN A 170 7.54 -1.12 -1.15
C GLN A 170 6.76 -0.44 -2.27
N PHE A 171 6.11 0.66 -1.97
CA PHE A 171 5.37 1.47 -2.93
C PHE A 171 5.76 2.95 -2.87
N THR A 172 6.37 3.38 -1.76
CA THR A 172 6.97 4.71 -1.57
C THR A 172 8.41 4.59 -1.13
N GLY A 173 9.23 5.61 -1.38
CA GLY A 173 10.63 5.66 -1.00
C GLY A 173 11.51 6.25 -2.09
N ASP A 174 12.80 6.26 -1.84
CA ASP A 174 13.78 6.76 -2.80
C ASP A 174 13.76 5.93 -4.07
N SER A 175 13.77 6.60 -5.22
CA SER A 175 13.74 5.99 -6.54
C SER A 175 14.58 6.80 -7.52
N LYS A 176 15.51 6.11 -8.19
CA LYS A 176 16.34 6.70 -9.23
C LYS A 176 15.50 7.26 -10.39
N GLU A 177 14.43 6.53 -10.76
CA GLU A 177 13.53 7.00 -11.81
C GLU A 177 12.75 8.25 -11.39
N LEU A 178 12.35 8.35 -10.11
CA LEU A 178 11.68 9.53 -9.59
C LEU A 178 12.62 10.73 -9.59
N THR A 179 13.87 10.55 -9.15
CA THR A 179 14.88 11.61 -9.15
C THR A 179 15.12 12.12 -10.56
N GLN A 180 15.27 11.25 -11.56
CA GLN A 180 15.43 11.65 -12.96
C GLN A 180 14.23 12.40 -13.55
N LYS A 181 13.00 12.06 -13.13
CA LYS A 181 11.78 12.75 -13.59
C LYS A 181 11.57 14.10 -12.92
N SER A 182 12.25 14.35 -11.81
CA SER A 182 12.10 15.56 -11.00
C SER A 182 13.15 16.63 -11.34
N LEU A 183 14.14 16.26 -12.14
CA LEU A 183 15.15 17.17 -12.74
C LEU A 183 14.66 17.70 -14.07
#